data_94625060dcc40cc59dd4e249a0a3e826
#
_entry.id   94625060dcc40cc59dd4e249a0a3e826
#
_cell.length_a   1.000
_cell.length_b   1.000
_cell.length_c   1.000
_cell.angle_alpha   90.00
_cell.angle_beta   90.00
_cell.angle_gamma   90.00
#
_symmetry.space_group_name_H-M   'P 1'
#
loop_
_entity.id
_entity.type
_entity.pdbx_description
1 polymer ?
#
loop_
_entity_poly.entity_id
_entity_poly.type
_entity_poly.pdbx_seq_one_letter_code
_entity_poly.pdbx_strand_id
1 'polypeptide(L)'
;QEDPIKGGSEQVIDEDVPAPGKYEYRVIGYVEENAGEAAVVESAWIGADTPKSVTDVELTDVEGKPQVTFRAPAEGVNGGYIDVENLRYRIVRDPGSEMLTESLTDTVYVDSDDLSLALYRYTVTTLSGDMESESVTSNALVFGSALGLPYETSMDSADEMALWTIVDANNDTKSWVYDATEKEMKYTAYSAADDWLFTPPFEAKKGSHTLEFRARAEKYRYPESIEVTLGSDVLPGESQTVIASYPEINSTLSELYTCLLYT
;
A
#
# COMPACT_ATOMS: atom_id res chain seq x y z
N GLN A 1 -16.33 21.45 -45.22
CA GLN A 1 -17.60 22.14 -45.50
C GLN A 1 -18.58 21.04 -45.91
N GLU A 2 -19.44 20.63 -44.98
CA GLU A 2 -20.38 19.54 -45.20
C GLU A 2 -21.66 20.06 -45.89
N ASP A 3 -22.28 19.21 -46.70
CA ASP A 3 -23.53 19.51 -47.36
C ASP A 3 -24.66 19.71 -46.35
N PRO A 4 -25.58 20.66 -46.53
CA PRO A 4 -26.64 20.93 -45.57
C PRO A 4 -27.64 19.77 -45.49
N ILE A 5 -27.87 19.26 -44.28
CA ILE A 5 -28.87 18.25 -43.97
C ILE A 5 -30.26 18.81 -44.14
N LYS A 6 -31.11 18.16 -44.94
CA LYS A 6 -32.49 18.59 -45.18
C LYS A 6 -33.45 17.95 -44.20
N GLY A 7 -34.11 18.81 -43.43
CA GLY A 7 -35.07 18.56 -42.34
C GLY A 7 -35.63 17.17 -42.14
N GLY A 8 -35.45 16.67 -40.93
CA GLY A 8 -35.85 15.33 -40.40
C GLY A 8 -34.95 14.97 -39.23
N SER A 9 -35.12 13.76 -38.66
CA SER A 9 -34.16 13.19 -37.70
C SER A 9 -33.04 12.56 -38.52
N GLU A 10 -31.89 13.18 -38.59
CA GLU A 10 -30.74 12.64 -39.31
C GLU A 10 -29.58 12.41 -38.32
N GLN A 11 -28.78 11.39 -38.61
CA GLN A 11 -27.57 11.06 -37.90
C GLN A 11 -26.38 11.50 -38.76
N VAL A 12 -25.47 12.24 -38.14
CA VAL A 12 -24.18 12.59 -38.73
C VAL A 12 -23.12 11.82 -38.00
N ILE A 13 -22.24 11.15 -38.72
CA ILE A 13 -21.08 10.43 -38.19
C ILE A 13 -19.85 11.23 -38.62
N ASP A 14 -19.07 11.66 -37.64
CA ASP A 14 -17.75 12.26 -37.85
C ASP A 14 -16.71 11.14 -37.84
N GLU A 15 -16.15 10.81 -39.00
CA GLU A 15 -15.15 9.74 -39.17
C GLU A 15 -13.71 10.30 -39.12
N ASP A 16 -13.53 11.64 -39.18
CA ASP A 16 -12.24 12.29 -39.29
C ASP A 16 -11.80 13.00 -38.01
N VAL A 17 -11.97 12.36 -36.86
CA VAL A 17 -11.52 12.88 -35.56
C VAL A 17 -9.98 12.94 -35.56
N PRO A 18 -9.37 14.15 -35.49
CA PRO A 18 -7.94 14.35 -35.74
C PRO A 18 -7.03 13.80 -34.62
N ALA A 19 -7.52 13.64 -33.41
CA ALA A 19 -6.79 13.13 -32.25
C ALA A 19 -7.77 12.63 -31.18
N PRO A 20 -7.32 11.80 -30.21
CA PRO A 20 -8.13 11.49 -29.03
C PRO A 20 -8.44 12.76 -28.23
N GLY A 21 -9.69 12.89 -27.75
CA GLY A 21 -10.11 14.07 -26.99
C GLY A 21 -11.62 14.24 -26.86
N LYS A 22 -12.01 15.36 -26.25
CA LYS A 22 -13.39 15.85 -26.23
C LYS A 22 -13.59 16.87 -27.32
N TYR A 23 -14.73 16.80 -27.99
CA TYR A 23 -15.09 17.69 -29.10
C TYR A 23 -16.40 18.40 -28.83
N GLU A 24 -16.49 19.64 -29.26
CA GLU A 24 -17.72 20.40 -29.27
C GLU A 24 -18.29 20.38 -30.68
N TYR A 25 -19.50 19.86 -30.84
CA TYR A 25 -20.24 19.85 -32.08
C TYR A 25 -21.30 20.95 -32.06
N ARG A 26 -21.37 21.72 -33.14
CA ARG A 26 -22.35 22.81 -33.33
C ARG A 26 -23.25 22.48 -34.50
N VAL A 27 -24.53 22.39 -34.23
CA VAL A 27 -25.56 22.18 -35.26
C VAL A 27 -26.29 23.48 -35.48
N ILE A 28 -26.26 24.01 -36.72
CA ILE A 28 -26.89 25.26 -37.07
C ILE A 28 -27.90 25.00 -38.17
N GLY A 29 -29.18 25.34 -37.95
CA GLY A 29 -30.22 25.30 -38.97
C GLY A 29 -30.16 26.53 -39.84
N TYR A 30 -30.37 26.36 -41.15
CA TYR A 30 -30.45 27.43 -42.11
C TYR A 30 -31.80 27.47 -42.80
N VAL A 31 -32.35 28.66 -42.98
CA VAL A 31 -33.49 28.92 -43.87
C VAL A 31 -32.98 29.88 -44.92
N GLU A 32 -32.83 29.39 -46.16
CA GLU A 32 -32.11 30.09 -47.23
C GLU A 32 -30.67 30.44 -46.79
N GLU A 33 -30.32 31.70 -46.71
CA GLU A 33 -29.00 32.19 -46.24
C GLU A 33 -29.01 32.62 -44.77
N ASN A 34 -30.15 32.50 -44.08
CA ASN A 34 -30.25 32.94 -42.68
C ASN A 34 -29.95 31.79 -41.75
N ALA A 35 -28.87 31.95 -40.97
CA ALA A 35 -28.49 31.02 -39.90
C ALA A 35 -29.39 31.20 -38.68
N GLY A 36 -29.86 30.08 -38.11
CA GLY A 36 -30.49 30.04 -36.83
C GLY A 36 -29.47 30.06 -35.69
N GLU A 37 -29.96 29.95 -34.48
CA GLU A 37 -29.11 29.75 -33.28
C GLU A 37 -28.47 28.36 -33.29
N ALA A 38 -27.20 28.28 -32.91
CA ALA A 38 -26.48 27.01 -32.86
C ALA A 38 -26.91 26.16 -31.66
N ALA A 39 -27.25 24.91 -31.88
CA ALA A 39 -27.30 23.91 -30.83
C ALA A 39 -25.89 23.35 -30.62
N VAL A 40 -25.42 23.33 -29.39
CA VAL A 40 -24.07 22.86 -29.01
C VAL A 40 -24.17 21.57 -28.22
N VAL A 41 -23.35 20.58 -28.58
CA VAL A 41 -23.23 19.30 -27.88
C VAL A 41 -21.74 19.01 -27.67
N GLU A 42 -21.38 18.71 -26.45
CA GLU A 42 -20.07 18.17 -26.13
C GLU A 42 -20.08 16.64 -26.26
N SER A 43 -19.02 16.07 -26.85
CA SER A 43 -18.84 14.62 -26.92
C SER A 43 -18.38 14.05 -25.58
N ALA A 44 -18.55 12.75 -25.38
CA ALA A 44 -17.67 11.98 -24.50
C ALA A 44 -16.22 12.03 -25.02
N TRP A 45 -15.28 11.45 -24.30
CA TRP A 45 -13.93 11.26 -24.81
C TRP A 45 -13.97 10.31 -26.03
N ILE A 46 -13.34 10.70 -27.12
CA ILE A 46 -13.25 9.93 -28.34
C ILE A 46 -11.82 9.46 -28.54
N GLY A 47 -11.64 8.18 -28.88
CA GLY A 47 -10.33 7.60 -29.15
C GLY A 47 -9.64 7.00 -27.92
N ALA A 48 -8.35 6.72 -28.07
CA ALA A 48 -7.52 6.14 -27.03
C ALA A 48 -7.35 7.12 -25.84
N ASP A 49 -7.27 6.57 -24.64
CA ASP A 49 -7.16 7.34 -23.40
C ASP A 49 -6.04 6.77 -22.51
N THR A 50 -5.48 7.62 -21.66
CA THR A 50 -4.53 7.17 -20.65
C THR A 50 -5.23 6.21 -19.68
N PRO A 51 -4.68 5.03 -19.41
CA PRO A 51 -5.33 4.10 -18.49
C PRO A 51 -5.43 4.70 -17.08
N LYS A 52 -6.51 4.42 -16.39
CA LYS A 52 -6.57 4.67 -14.95
C LYS A 52 -5.54 3.81 -14.23
N SER A 53 -5.16 4.26 -13.04
CA SER A 53 -4.33 3.46 -12.13
C SER A 53 -5.05 2.16 -11.72
N VAL A 54 -4.27 1.16 -11.36
CA VAL A 54 -4.78 0.00 -10.62
C VAL A 54 -5.42 0.41 -9.30
N THR A 55 -6.28 -0.44 -8.75
CA THR A 55 -6.84 -0.28 -7.40
C THR A 55 -6.55 -1.50 -6.55
N ASP A 56 -6.78 -1.37 -5.24
CA ASP A 56 -6.64 -2.48 -4.27
C ASP A 56 -5.27 -3.16 -4.35
N VAL A 57 -4.19 -2.34 -4.42
CA VAL A 57 -2.82 -2.87 -4.43
C VAL A 57 -2.47 -3.35 -3.04
N GLU A 58 -2.29 -4.65 -2.90
CA GLU A 58 -2.03 -5.32 -1.64
C GLU A 58 -0.77 -6.18 -1.74
N LEU A 59 0.10 -6.05 -0.74
CA LEU A 59 1.26 -6.92 -0.54
C LEU A 59 0.93 -7.91 0.57
N THR A 60 1.11 -9.20 0.30
CA THR A 60 0.90 -10.29 1.24
C THR A 60 2.13 -11.20 1.29
N ASP A 61 2.28 -11.94 2.39
CA ASP A 61 3.27 -13.02 2.51
C ASP A 61 2.62 -14.34 2.09
N VAL A 62 3.19 -14.99 1.09
CA VAL A 62 2.79 -16.32 0.65
C VAL A 62 4.00 -17.25 0.71
N GLU A 63 4.02 -18.09 1.72
CA GLU A 63 5.12 -19.06 1.95
C GLU A 63 6.51 -18.38 2.05
N GLY A 64 6.60 -17.21 2.67
CA GLY A 64 7.83 -16.43 2.83
C GLY A 64 8.23 -15.62 1.60
N LYS A 65 7.37 -15.52 0.58
CA LYS A 65 7.61 -14.72 -0.64
C LYS A 65 6.59 -13.59 -0.75
N PRO A 66 7.03 -12.39 -1.17
CA PRO A 66 6.13 -11.28 -1.45
C PRO A 66 5.17 -11.60 -2.61
N GLN A 67 3.88 -11.46 -2.38
CA GLN A 67 2.88 -11.51 -3.42
C GLN A 67 2.14 -10.19 -3.49
N VAL A 68 2.17 -9.56 -4.65
CA VAL A 68 1.41 -8.33 -4.94
C VAL A 68 0.17 -8.68 -5.73
N THR A 69 -0.99 -8.24 -5.24
CA THR A 69 -2.27 -8.36 -5.95
C THR A 69 -2.87 -6.98 -6.18
N PHE A 70 -3.65 -6.82 -7.25
CA PHE A 70 -4.32 -5.58 -7.56
C PHE A 70 -5.49 -5.80 -8.51
N ARG A 71 -6.31 -4.77 -8.72
CA ARG A 71 -7.37 -4.77 -9.73
C ARG A 71 -6.99 -3.91 -10.92
N ALA A 72 -7.19 -4.48 -12.12
CA ALA A 72 -6.99 -3.79 -13.38
C ALA A 72 -8.02 -2.67 -13.61
N PRO A 73 -7.65 -1.55 -14.25
CA PRO A 73 -8.62 -0.56 -14.69
C PRO A 73 -9.45 -1.08 -15.88
N ALA A 74 -10.69 -0.64 -15.96
CA ALA A 74 -11.61 -0.97 -17.05
C ALA A 74 -11.81 0.17 -18.06
N GLU A 75 -11.30 1.37 -17.78
CA GLU A 75 -11.48 2.57 -18.59
C GLU A 75 -10.31 3.54 -18.43
N GLY A 76 -10.19 4.49 -19.33
CA GLY A 76 -9.23 5.58 -19.24
C GLY A 76 -9.61 6.68 -18.25
N VAL A 77 -8.68 7.58 -17.94
CA VAL A 77 -8.87 8.69 -16.98
C VAL A 77 -9.99 9.65 -17.37
N ASN A 78 -10.26 9.79 -18.67
CA ASN A 78 -11.33 10.62 -19.19
C ASN A 78 -12.60 9.82 -19.57
N GLY A 79 -12.63 8.50 -19.22
CA GLY A 79 -13.69 7.58 -19.63
C GLY A 79 -13.59 7.15 -21.10
N GLY A 80 -12.43 7.37 -21.74
CA GLY A 80 -12.14 6.94 -23.09
C GLY A 80 -11.72 5.48 -23.20
N TYR A 81 -11.49 5.03 -24.43
CA TYR A 81 -11.13 3.66 -24.72
C TYR A 81 -9.70 3.33 -24.24
N ILE A 82 -9.56 2.19 -23.60
CA ILE A 82 -8.28 1.49 -23.37
C ILE A 82 -8.39 0.05 -23.86
N ASP A 83 -7.30 -0.50 -24.34
CA ASP A 83 -7.25 -1.92 -24.75
C ASP A 83 -7.01 -2.79 -23.51
N VAL A 84 -8.10 -3.16 -22.83
CA VAL A 84 -8.05 -3.92 -21.56
C VAL A 84 -7.43 -5.31 -21.70
N GLU A 85 -7.49 -5.91 -22.91
CA GLU A 85 -6.94 -7.26 -23.17
C GLU A 85 -5.41 -7.23 -23.32
N ASN A 86 -4.84 -6.08 -23.67
CA ASN A 86 -3.41 -5.88 -23.90
C ASN A 86 -2.74 -4.97 -22.86
N LEU A 87 -3.40 -4.73 -21.73
CA LEU A 87 -2.79 -3.99 -20.62
C LEU A 87 -1.56 -4.75 -20.12
N ARG A 88 -0.56 -3.98 -19.70
CA ARG A 88 0.63 -4.48 -19.02
C ARG A 88 0.84 -3.72 -17.75
N TYR A 89 1.61 -4.30 -16.84
CA TYR A 89 1.90 -3.68 -15.56
C TYR A 89 3.40 -3.66 -15.33
N ARG A 90 3.91 -2.49 -14.92
CA ARG A 90 5.25 -2.34 -14.40
C ARG A 90 5.21 -2.52 -12.90
N ILE A 91 6.10 -3.35 -12.36
CA ILE A 91 6.29 -3.57 -10.94
C ILE A 91 7.66 -3.07 -10.55
N VAL A 92 7.70 -2.18 -9.55
CA VAL A 92 8.93 -1.67 -8.95
C VAL A 92 8.94 -2.01 -7.47
N ARG A 93 10.06 -2.54 -6.98
CA ARG A 93 10.29 -2.90 -5.59
C ARG A 93 11.11 -1.82 -4.87
N ASP A 94 10.69 -1.45 -3.67
CA ASP A 94 11.47 -0.65 -2.73
C ASP A 94 11.75 -1.48 -1.45
N PRO A 95 12.91 -1.30 -0.80
CA PRO A 95 13.95 -0.31 -1.09
C PRO A 95 14.77 -0.65 -2.33
N GLY A 96 15.32 0.38 -2.98
CA GLY A 96 16.19 0.24 -4.13
C GLY A 96 15.60 0.71 -5.45
N SER A 97 14.29 0.95 -5.53
CA SER A 97 13.58 1.35 -6.75
C SER A 97 13.87 0.40 -7.92
N GLU A 98 13.92 -0.90 -7.62
CA GLU A 98 14.26 -1.93 -8.58
C GLU A 98 13.06 -2.30 -9.46
N MET A 99 13.19 -2.10 -10.76
CA MET A 99 12.17 -2.52 -11.71
C MET A 99 12.26 -4.03 -11.95
N LEU A 100 11.26 -4.77 -11.50
CA LEU A 100 11.20 -6.23 -11.58
C LEU A 100 10.62 -6.70 -12.91
N THR A 101 9.64 -5.98 -13.43
CA THR A 101 9.01 -6.26 -14.73
C THR A 101 8.28 -5.03 -15.24
N GLU A 102 8.08 -4.91 -16.55
CA GLU A 102 7.12 -4.00 -17.21
C GLU A 102 6.28 -4.71 -18.26
N SER A 103 6.23 -6.02 -18.20
CA SER A 103 5.49 -6.85 -19.14
C SER A 103 4.50 -7.81 -18.47
N LEU A 104 4.21 -7.62 -17.19
CA LEU A 104 3.21 -8.41 -16.48
C LEU A 104 1.83 -8.19 -17.11
N THR A 105 1.12 -9.28 -17.40
CA THR A 105 -0.24 -9.24 -17.94
C THR A 105 -1.29 -9.75 -16.94
N ASP A 106 -0.83 -10.33 -15.83
CA ASP A 106 -1.70 -10.79 -14.74
C ASP A 106 -1.85 -9.69 -13.68
N THR A 107 -2.84 -9.84 -12.83
CA THR A 107 -3.09 -8.96 -11.66
C THR A 107 -2.48 -9.51 -10.37
N VAL A 108 -1.65 -10.52 -10.48
CA VAL A 108 -0.86 -11.12 -9.39
C VAL A 108 0.59 -11.20 -9.81
N TYR A 109 1.48 -10.75 -8.94
CA TYR A 109 2.93 -10.86 -9.11
C TYR A 109 3.54 -11.48 -7.85
N VAL A 110 4.36 -12.51 -8.01
CA VAL A 110 5.13 -13.11 -6.91
C VAL A 110 6.60 -12.78 -7.13
N ASP A 111 7.22 -12.12 -6.15
CA ASP A 111 8.65 -11.88 -6.15
C ASP A 111 9.37 -13.14 -5.65
N SER A 112 10.14 -13.75 -6.54
CA SER A 112 10.87 -14.99 -6.27
C SER A 112 12.32 -14.78 -5.82
N ASP A 113 12.78 -13.54 -5.77
CA ASP A 113 14.14 -13.21 -5.39
C ASP A 113 14.45 -13.60 -3.94
N ASP A 114 15.73 -13.81 -3.65
CA ASP A 114 16.20 -13.97 -2.28
C ASP A 114 16.44 -12.59 -1.68
N LEU A 115 15.48 -12.14 -0.88
CA LEU A 115 15.47 -10.81 -0.30
C LEU A 115 16.35 -10.73 0.96
N SER A 116 17.08 -9.64 1.11
CA SER A 116 17.68 -9.28 2.41
C SER A 116 16.60 -8.76 3.36
N LEU A 117 16.86 -8.85 4.66
CA LEU A 117 15.89 -8.37 5.65
C LEU A 117 15.68 -6.87 5.51
N ALA A 118 14.48 -6.47 5.09
CA ALA A 118 14.08 -5.07 4.94
C ALA A 118 12.55 -4.93 4.91
N LEU A 119 12.07 -3.69 5.09
CA LEU A 119 10.68 -3.34 4.87
C LEU A 119 10.46 -3.08 3.38
N TYR A 120 9.64 -3.90 2.74
CA TYR A 120 9.38 -3.84 1.30
C TYR A 120 8.03 -3.21 0.97
N ARG A 121 7.99 -2.52 -0.15
CA ARG A 121 6.79 -2.04 -0.84
C ARG A 121 6.93 -2.28 -2.31
N TYR A 122 5.80 -2.41 -2.98
CA TYR A 122 5.76 -2.59 -4.44
C TYR A 122 4.87 -1.52 -5.05
N THR A 123 5.35 -0.94 -6.13
CA THR A 123 4.63 0.08 -6.88
C THR A 123 4.21 -0.49 -8.22
N VAL A 124 2.92 -0.34 -8.55
CA VAL A 124 2.29 -0.84 -9.77
C VAL A 124 1.89 0.32 -10.66
N THR A 125 2.28 0.26 -11.93
CA THR A 125 1.89 1.23 -12.97
C THR A 125 1.21 0.49 -14.11
N THR A 126 0.06 0.95 -14.56
CA THR A 126 -0.62 0.40 -15.74
C THR A 126 -0.03 0.98 -17.01
N LEU A 127 0.21 0.12 -18.00
CA LEU A 127 0.74 0.46 -19.32
C LEU A 127 -0.27 0.08 -20.40
N SER A 128 -0.57 1.00 -21.32
CA SER A 128 -1.44 0.80 -22.49
C SER A 128 -0.78 1.42 -23.73
N GLY A 129 -0.11 0.60 -24.54
CA GLY A 129 0.77 1.12 -25.59
C GLY A 129 1.87 2.01 -25.03
N ASP A 130 1.95 3.25 -25.51
CA ASP A 130 2.90 4.27 -25.03
C ASP A 130 2.38 5.12 -23.86
N MET A 131 1.17 4.84 -23.36
CA MET A 131 0.55 5.57 -22.26
C MET A 131 0.72 4.85 -20.94
N GLU A 132 0.95 5.62 -19.88
CA GLU A 132 1.14 5.13 -18.51
C GLU A 132 0.16 5.81 -17.54
N SER A 133 -0.33 5.06 -16.57
CA SER A 133 -1.12 5.59 -15.46
C SER A 133 -0.23 6.27 -14.41
N GLU A 134 -0.86 6.97 -13.46
CA GLU A 134 -0.23 7.21 -12.17
C GLU A 134 0.06 5.89 -11.47
N SER A 135 1.17 5.83 -10.73
CA SER A 135 1.60 4.65 -9.99
C SER A 135 0.89 4.52 -8.65
N VAL A 136 0.61 3.29 -8.23
CA VAL A 136 0.01 2.99 -6.91
C VAL A 136 0.93 2.06 -6.13
N THR A 137 1.19 2.42 -4.87
CA THR A 137 2.08 1.68 -3.98
C THR A 137 1.28 0.83 -2.98
N SER A 138 1.75 -0.39 -2.70
CA SER A 138 1.17 -1.32 -1.74
C SER A 138 1.35 -0.86 -0.28
N ASN A 139 0.72 -1.58 0.66
CA ASN A 139 1.17 -1.62 2.04
C ASN A 139 2.63 -2.09 2.13
N ALA A 140 3.22 -1.97 3.32
CA ALA A 140 4.60 -2.41 3.58
C ALA A 140 4.61 -3.67 4.44
N LEU A 141 5.51 -4.62 4.10
CA LEU A 141 5.77 -5.81 4.92
C LEU A 141 7.29 -6.07 5.00
N VAL A 142 7.71 -6.68 6.09
CA VAL A 142 9.12 -7.11 6.26
C VAL A 142 9.30 -8.47 5.61
N PHE A 143 10.29 -8.57 4.71
CA PHE A 143 10.73 -9.83 4.11
C PHE A 143 12.24 -9.99 4.27
N GLY A 144 12.72 -11.20 4.05
CA GLY A 144 14.13 -11.56 4.11
C GLY A 144 14.43 -12.57 5.20
N SER A 145 15.71 -12.97 5.29
CA SER A 145 16.14 -13.96 6.27
C SER A 145 16.00 -13.43 7.70
N ALA A 146 15.48 -14.26 8.60
CA ALA A 146 15.40 -13.95 10.00
C ALA A 146 16.78 -13.63 10.61
N LEU A 147 16.79 -12.77 11.63
CA LEU A 147 18.01 -12.40 12.34
C LEU A 147 18.53 -13.55 13.18
N GLY A 148 19.84 -13.68 13.26
CA GLY A 148 20.49 -14.61 14.18
C GLY A 148 20.43 -14.13 15.62
N LEU A 149 20.43 -15.06 16.57
CA LEU A 149 20.58 -14.74 18.00
C LEU A 149 22.04 -14.83 18.44
N PRO A 150 22.53 -14.00 19.40
CA PRO A 150 21.77 -12.95 20.08
C PRO A 150 21.48 -11.73 19.17
N TYR A 151 20.31 -11.13 19.35
CA TYR A 151 19.95 -9.87 18.74
C TYR A 151 19.81 -8.81 19.83
N GLU A 152 20.46 -7.68 19.66
CA GLU A 152 20.42 -6.54 20.55
C GLU A 152 20.16 -5.27 19.76
N THR A 153 19.35 -4.38 20.28
CA THR A 153 19.12 -3.05 19.71
C THR A 153 19.15 -1.98 20.79
N SER A 154 19.78 -0.86 20.48
CA SER A 154 19.72 0.37 21.28
C SER A 154 18.71 1.39 20.71
N MET A 155 17.98 0.98 19.68
CA MET A 155 16.99 1.82 18.98
C MET A 155 17.61 3.14 18.45
N ASP A 156 18.87 3.09 18.04
CA ASP A 156 19.62 4.29 17.58
C ASP A 156 19.31 4.66 16.12
N SER A 157 18.79 3.73 15.34
CA SER A 157 18.61 3.85 13.89
C SER A 157 17.14 3.76 13.50
N ALA A 158 16.67 4.77 12.77
CA ALA A 158 15.33 4.74 12.16
C ALA A 158 15.18 3.59 11.13
N ASP A 159 16.26 3.26 10.43
CA ASP A 159 16.26 2.15 9.45
C ASP A 159 16.10 0.79 10.16
N GLU A 160 16.74 0.62 11.33
CA GLU A 160 16.55 -0.57 12.15
C GLU A 160 15.11 -0.64 12.69
N MET A 161 14.57 0.49 13.18
CA MET A 161 13.21 0.54 13.69
C MET A 161 12.15 0.36 12.58
N ALA A 162 12.48 0.65 11.34
CA ALA A 162 11.61 0.36 10.19
C ALA A 162 11.42 -1.14 9.93
N LEU A 163 12.26 -2.01 10.49
CA LEU A 163 12.08 -3.46 10.44
C LEU A 163 11.06 -3.99 11.48
N TRP A 164 10.66 -3.14 12.43
CA TRP A 164 9.66 -3.48 13.42
C TRP A 164 8.26 -3.25 12.84
N THR A 165 7.36 -4.20 13.05
CA THR A 165 5.99 -4.10 12.56
C THR A 165 5.07 -3.57 13.66
N ILE A 166 4.30 -2.55 13.33
CA ILE A 166 3.32 -1.94 14.22
C ILE A 166 1.92 -2.23 13.67
N VAL A 167 1.03 -2.74 14.52
CA VAL A 167 -0.36 -3.02 14.17
C VAL A 167 -1.30 -2.36 15.17
N ASP A 168 -2.17 -1.49 14.68
CA ASP A 168 -3.31 -0.92 15.38
C ASP A 168 -4.50 -1.85 15.14
N ALA A 169 -4.73 -2.81 16.05
CA ALA A 169 -5.73 -3.85 15.86
C ALA A 169 -7.17 -3.36 16.15
N ASN A 170 -7.32 -2.33 16.99
CA ASN A 170 -8.63 -1.74 17.29
C ASN A 170 -9.01 -0.60 16.33
N ASN A 171 -8.11 -0.20 15.41
CA ASN A 171 -8.30 0.84 14.40
C ASN A 171 -8.71 2.21 15.00
N ASP A 172 -8.17 2.57 16.16
CA ASP A 172 -8.46 3.86 16.81
C ASP A 172 -7.50 4.98 16.40
N THR A 173 -6.58 4.70 15.47
CA THR A 173 -5.54 5.62 14.97
C THR A 173 -4.46 5.97 16.00
N LYS A 174 -4.43 5.30 17.13
CA LYS A 174 -3.36 5.38 18.12
C LYS A 174 -2.54 4.11 18.04
N SER A 175 -1.24 4.23 18.04
CA SER A 175 -0.37 3.07 18.03
C SER A 175 1.03 3.43 18.50
N TRP A 176 1.90 2.43 18.50
CA TRP A 176 3.30 2.62 18.78
C TRP A 176 3.96 3.57 17.78
N VAL A 177 4.83 4.45 18.25
CA VAL A 177 5.59 5.39 17.43
C VAL A 177 7.05 5.39 17.89
N TYR A 178 7.97 5.32 16.94
CA TYR A 178 9.38 5.48 17.24
C TYR A 178 9.73 6.94 17.50
N ASP A 179 10.32 7.21 18.67
CA ASP A 179 10.89 8.51 19.02
C ASP A 179 12.41 8.48 18.84
N ALA A 180 12.89 9.05 17.75
CA ALA A 180 14.32 9.09 17.43
C ALA A 180 15.15 9.98 18.39
N THR A 181 14.51 10.86 19.16
CA THR A 181 15.19 11.72 20.14
C THR A 181 15.49 10.98 21.43
N GLU A 182 14.48 10.27 21.93
CA GLU A 182 14.57 9.47 23.15
C GLU A 182 15.07 8.04 22.89
N LYS A 183 15.12 7.63 21.61
CA LYS A 183 15.51 6.29 21.14
C LYS A 183 14.68 5.20 21.79
N GLU A 184 13.38 5.33 21.69
CA GLU A 184 12.41 4.40 22.26
C GLU A 184 11.16 4.29 21.40
N MET A 185 10.44 3.18 21.56
CA MET A 185 9.10 3.04 21.04
C MET A 185 8.12 3.60 22.06
N LYS A 186 7.29 4.55 21.66
CA LYS A 186 6.29 5.21 22.51
C LYS A 186 4.89 4.81 22.12
N TYR A 187 4.05 4.58 23.11
CA TYR A 187 2.61 4.46 22.97
C TYR A 187 1.93 5.53 23.82
N THR A 188 0.99 6.25 23.25
CA THR A 188 0.23 7.28 23.97
C THR A 188 -1.23 7.22 23.56
N ALA A 189 -2.09 6.71 24.45
CA ALA A 189 -3.52 6.74 24.30
C ALA A 189 -4.21 6.99 25.64
N TYR A 190 -5.50 7.33 25.57
CA TYR A 190 -6.38 7.55 26.73
C TYR A 190 -7.58 6.59 26.72
N SER A 191 -7.55 5.59 25.85
CA SER A 191 -8.56 4.54 25.67
C SER A 191 -7.92 3.17 25.81
N ALA A 192 -8.75 2.13 25.86
CA ALA A 192 -8.26 0.76 25.82
C ALA A 192 -7.43 0.53 24.54
N ALA A 193 -6.24 0.02 24.71
CA ALA A 193 -5.32 -0.30 23.64
C ALA A 193 -5.48 -1.74 23.17
N ASP A 194 -5.34 -1.98 21.88
CA ASP A 194 -5.06 -3.27 21.27
C ASP A 194 -4.05 -3.02 20.15
N ASP A 195 -2.84 -2.66 20.59
CA ASP A 195 -1.76 -2.20 19.74
C ASP A 195 -0.54 -3.07 19.91
N TRP A 196 -0.06 -3.57 18.79
CA TRP A 196 1.00 -4.55 18.74
C TRP A 196 2.29 -3.99 18.18
N LEU A 197 3.39 -4.34 18.81
CA LEU A 197 4.73 -4.00 18.38
C LEU A 197 5.51 -5.31 18.20
N PHE A 198 5.78 -5.68 16.96
CA PHE A 198 6.54 -6.87 16.64
C PHE A 198 7.99 -6.53 16.33
N THR A 199 8.91 -7.28 16.90
CA THR A 199 10.33 -7.23 16.54
C THR A 199 10.53 -7.75 15.11
N PRO A 200 11.68 -7.47 14.45
CA PRO A 200 12.09 -8.24 13.29
C PRO A 200 12.09 -9.75 13.60
N PRO A 201 11.82 -10.60 12.60
CA PRO A 201 11.87 -12.04 12.80
C PRO A 201 13.28 -12.50 13.16
N PHE A 202 13.39 -13.44 14.07
CA PHE A 202 14.66 -14.05 14.46
C PHE A 202 14.59 -15.58 14.44
N GLU A 203 15.71 -16.20 14.12
CA GLU A 203 15.81 -17.66 14.12
C GLU A 203 16.09 -18.17 15.55
N ALA A 204 15.05 -18.68 16.22
CA ALA A 204 15.18 -19.31 17.52
C ALA A 204 15.57 -20.79 17.35
N LYS A 205 16.75 -21.16 17.81
CA LYS A 205 17.15 -22.57 17.89
C LYS A 205 16.45 -23.22 19.07
N LYS A 206 16.24 -24.56 18.98
CA LYS A 206 15.67 -25.33 20.10
C LYS A 206 16.48 -25.11 21.38
N GLY A 207 15.80 -24.69 22.43
CA GLY A 207 16.43 -24.43 23.71
C GLY A 207 15.75 -23.34 24.53
N SER A 208 16.51 -22.81 25.48
CA SER A 208 16.09 -21.73 26.35
C SER A 208 16.72 -20.41 25.85
N HIS A 209 15.90 -19.41 25.66
CA HIS A 209 16.31 -18.07 25.31
C HIS A 209 15.78 -17.07 26.34
N THR A 210 16.42 -15.92 26.45
CA THR A 210 15.99 -14.86 27.35
C THR A 210 15.69 -13.61 26.49
N LEU A 211 14.50 -13.04 26.69
CA LEU A 211 14.18 -11.72 26.19
C LEU A 211 14.35 -10.72 27.34
N GLU A 212 15.11 -9.68 27.10
CA GLU A 212 15.26 -8.54 28.02
C GLU A 212 14.85 -7.26 27.28
N PHE A 213 14.06 -6.45 27.94
CA PHE A 213 13.69 -5.12 27.43
C PHE A 213 13.55 -4.13 28.57
N ARG A 214 13.65 -2.85 28.25
CA ARG A 214 13.39 -1.79 29.22
C ARG A 214 12.08 -1.09 28.88
N ALA A 215 11.30 -0.81 29.93
CA ALA A 215 10.07 -0.06 29.81
C ALA A 215 9.91 0.95 30.94
N ARG A 216 9.12 1.97 30.68
CA ARG A 216 8.72 2.99 31.67
C ARG A 216 7.31 3.51 31.33
N ALA A 217 6.58 3.96 32.34
CA ALA A 217 5.37 4.76 32.14
C ALA A 217 5.71 6.24 31.99
N GLU A 218 4.96 6.98 31.21
CA GLU A 218 5.10 8.44 31.14
C GLU A 218 4.76 9.10 32.49
N LYS A 219 3.74 8.56 33.18
CA LYS A 219 3.25 9.09 34.45
C LYS A 219 2.93 7.96 35.43
N TYR A 220 3.46 8.05 36.65
CA TYR A 220 3.23 7.06 37.71
C TYR A 220 1.76 6.88 38.11
N ARG A 221 0.88 7.85 37.79
CA ARG A 221 -0.55 7.82 38.15
C ARG A 221 -1.40 7.00 37.19
N TYR A 222 -0.84 6.66 36.04
CA TYR A 222 -1.50 5.90 34.99
C TYR A 222 -0.62 4.69 34.67
N PRO A 223 -0.76 3.60 35.46
CA PRO A 223 0.00 2.39 35.20
C PRO A 223 -0.44 1.80 33.86
N GLU A 224 0.54 1.32 33.10
CA GLU A 224 0.36 0.64 31.83
C GLU A 224 0.53 -0.87 32.02
N SER A 225 0.03 -1.65 31.08
CA SER A 225 0.26 -3.08 31.04
C SER A 225 0.85 -3.50 29.69
N ILE A 226 1.76 -4.45 29.72
CA ILE A 226 2.37 -5.04 28.53
C ILE A 226 2.25 -6.55 28.62
N GLU A 227 1.79 -7.19 27.55
CA GLU A 227 1.93 -8.60 27.33
C GLU A 227 3.06 -8.85 26.33
N VAL A 228 3.88 -9.85 26.58
CA VAL A 228 4.91 -10.31 25.66
C VAL A 228 4.43 -11.62 25.05
N THR A 229 4.44 -11.66 23.74
CA THR A 229 3.98 -12.82 22.97
C THR A 229 5.08 -13.38 22.09
N LEU A 230 4.96 -14.63 21.71
CA LEU A 230 5.77 -15.33 20.73
C LEU A 230 4.86 -15.91 19.67
N GLY A 231 5.13 -15.62 18.42
CA GLY A 231 4.41 -16.13 17.27
C GLY A 231 5.31 -16.38 16.07
N SER A 232 4.76 -16.96 15.03
CA SER A 232 5.44 -17.23 13.75
C SER A 232 5.16 -16.18 12.67
N ASP A 233 4.29 -15.23 12.97
CA ASP A 233 3.89 -14.14 12.07
C ASP A 233 3.72 -12.82 12.84
N VAL A 234 3.41 -11.75 12.14
CA VAL A 234 3.17 -10.41 12.68
C VAL A 234 1.67 -10.06 12.70
N LEU A 235 0.82 -11.06 12.88
CA LEU A 235 -0.62 -10.88 12.99
C LEU A 235 -1.07 -10.98 14.45
N PRO A 236 -1.82 -10.01 14.98
CA PRO A 236 -2.46 -10.12 16.29
C PRO A 236 -3.44 -11.29 16.36
N GLY A 237 -3.51 -11.95 17.51
CA GLY A 237 -4.52 -12.96 17.76
C GLY A 237 -3.99 -14.37 18.04
N GLU A 238 -4.68 -15.41 17.52
CA GLU A 238 -4.49 -16.82 17.92
C GLU A 238 -3.11 -17.40 17.54
N SER A 239 -2.40 -16.82 16.58
CA SER A 239 -1.03 -17.20 16.23
C SER A 239 0.01 -16.80 17.29
N GLN A 240 -0.39 -15.93 18.23
CA GLN A 240 0.48 -15.39 19.27
C GLN A 240 0.25 -16.08 20.61
N THR A 241 1.33 -16.61 21.18
CA THR A 241 1.30 -17.23 22.53
C THR A 241 1.85 -16.25 23.55
N VAL A 242 1.06 -15.88 24.56
CA VAL A 242 1.51 -15.04 25.68
C VAL A 242 2.56 -15.81 26.49
N ILE A 243 3.76 -15.25 26.61
CA ILE A 243 4.90 -15.83 27.35
C ILE A 243 5.22 -15.08 28.63
N ALA A 244 4.81 -13.80 28.73
CA ALA A 244 4.88 -13.01 29.96
C ALA A 244 3.80 -11.93 29.95
N SER A 245 3.34 -11.54 31.15
CA SER A 245 2.42 -10.42 31.35
C SER A 245 2.93 -9.53 32.47
N TYR A 246 2.98 -8.23 32.20
CA TYR A 246 3.39 -7.19 33.14
C TYR A 246 2.19 -6.26 33.36
N PRO A 247 1.31 -6.55 34.32
CA PRO A 247 0.02 -5.88 34.47
C PRO A 247 0.13 -4.45 35.01
N GLU A 248 1.29 -4.06 35.54
CA GLU A 248 1.48 -2.76 36.16
C GLU A 248 2.90 -2.22 35.91
N ILE A 249 3.04 -1.38 34.89
CA ILE A 249 4.25 -0.59 34.65
C ILE A 249 3.92 0.83 35.08
N ASN A 250 4.43 1.25 36.25
CA ASN A 250 4.12 2.54 36.83
C ASN A 250 5.35 3.41 37.14
N SER A 251 6.56 2.87 36.95
CA SER A 251 7.80 3.61 37.08
C SER A 251 8.02 4.58 35.93
N THR A 252 8.36 5.82 36.24
CA THR A 252 8.82 6.82 35.26
C THR A 252 10.31 6.68 34.93
N LEU A 253 11.01 5.81 35.64
CA LEU A 253 12.37 5.42 35.33
C LEU A 253 12.35 4.14 34.47
N SER A 254 13.30 4.07 33.56
CA SER A 254 13.44 2.89 32.68
C SER A 254 13.89 1.68 33.51
N GLU A 255 12.99 0.71 33.67
CA GLU A 255 13.23 -0.54 34.40
C GLU A 255 13.47 -1.71 33.46
N LEU A 256 14.28 -2.68 33.87
CA LEU A 256 14.57 -3.89 33.12
C LEU A 256 13.51 -4.96 33.40
N TYR A 257 12.94 -5.49 32.33
CA TYR A 257 12.00 -6.61 32.33
C TYR A 257 12.65 -7.80 31.62
N THR A 258 12.42 -8.98 32.14
CA THR A 258 13.03 -10.22 31.61
C THR A 258 11.98 -11.30 31.51
N CYS A 259 11.91 -11.99 30.37
CA CYS A 259 11.13 -13.20 30.24
C CYS A 259 11.93 -14.34 29.61
N LEU A 260 11.57 -15.59 29.95
CA LEU A 260 12.19 -16.78 29.43
C LEU A 260 11.34 -17.35 28.29
N LEU A 261 12.01 -17.69 27.20
CA LEU A 261 11.44 -18.33 26.02
C LEU A 261 11.95 -19.76 25.96
N TYR A 262 11.04 -20.69 25.76
CA TYR A 262 11.37 -22.09 25.50
C TYR A 262 10.85 -22.50 24.14
N THR A 263 11.75 -22.87 23.23
CA THR A 263 11.43 -23.26 21.85
C THR A 263 11.70 -24.75 21.61
#